data_30971a23709f9cb7f6d7213775d9e008
#
_entry.id   30971a23709f9cb7f6d7213775d9e008
#
_cell.length_a   1.000
_cell.length_b   1.000
_cell.length_c   1.000
_cell.angle_alpha   90.00
_cell.angle_beta   90.00
_cell.angle_gamma   90.00
#
_symmetry.space_group_name_H-M   'P 1'
#
loop_
_entity.id
_entity.type
_entity.pdbx_description
1 polymer ?
#
loop_
_entity_poly.entity_id
_entity_poly.type
_entity_poly.pdbx_seq_one_letter_code
_entity_poly.pdbx_strand_id
1 'polypeptide(L)'
;MGNFIKKSLENGEEVKYNGRLHWSSIWKYIFWSWLMVIGGLAAAGACYYYKQQDVYVYLGIVVAALGLIIGIIGRIVRTRSEFAITSTRFIQKDGIFNIKMTEIPLQRIETVNYYQTIWQRMLGTGCVELVGSGGTSHQVHCIEHPIQVRKMVLSAINANTVKSVLHPTPTPEPQEPAPTPAPEAPAATE
;
A
#
# COMPACT_ATOMS: atom_id res chain seq x y z
N MET A 1 3.38 13.21 8.49
CA MET A 1 2.01 12.68 8.31
C MET A 1 1.52 13.13 6.96
N GLY A 2 1.21 12.21 6.03
CA GLY A 2 0.69 12.56 4.72
C GLY A 2 -0.66 13.26 4.84
N ASN A 3 -0.79 14.42 4.23
CA ASN A 3 -2.05 15.18 4.23
C ASN A 3 -3.24 14.38 3.69
N PHE A 4 -2.97 13.29 2.96
CA PHE A 4 -3.99 12.47 2.33
C PHE A 4 -4.69 11.55 3.34
N ILE A 5 -3.94 10.86 4.21
CA ILE A 5 -4.52 9.97 5.22
C ILE A 5 -5.45 10.75 6.15
N LYS A 6 -5.06 11.98 6.52
CA LYS A 6 -5.91 12.85 7.34
C LYS A 6 -7.24 13.22 6.67
N LYS A 7 -7.26 13.34 5.34
CA LYS A 7 -8.49 13.63 4.58
C LYS A 7 -9.41 12.42 4.38
N SER A 8 -8.85 11.21 4.48
CA SER A 8 -9.60 9.96 4.32
C SER A 8 -10.15 9.40 5.62
N LEU A 9 -9.85 10.05 6.77
CA LEU A 9 -10.37 9.64 8.07
C LEU A 9 -11.86 9.99 8.20
N GLU A 10 -12.63 9.05 8.69
CA GLU A 10 -14.00 9.29 9.12
C GLU A 10 -14.08 9.99 10.47
N ASN A 11 -15.20 10.66 10.73
CA ASN A 11 -15.42 11.35 12.01
C ASN A 11 -15.33 10.36 13.18
N GLY A 12 -14.34 10.59 14.06
CA GLY A 12 -14.10 9.72 15.23
C GLY A 12 -13.09 8.58 14.99
N GLU A 13 -12.48 8.49 13.82
CA GLU A 13 -11.44 7.51 13.52
C GLU A 13 -10.05 8.03 13.93
N GLU A 14 -9.34 7.25 14.73
CA GLU A 14 -7.98 7.58 15.19
C GLU A 14 -6.93 6.79 14.42
N VAL A 15 -5.86 7.47 14.00
CA VAL A 15 -4.69 6.81 13.40
C VAL A 15 -3.83 6.24 14.52
N LYS A 16 -3.79 4.91 14.63
CA LYS A 16 -2.94 4.21 15.61
C LYS A 16 -1.48 4.10 15.15
N TYR A 17 -1.28 3.94 13.85
CA TYR A 17 0.05 3.83 13.27
C TYR A 17 0.08 4.38 11.85
N ASN A 18 1.13 5.12 11.53
CA ASN A 18 1.41 5.60 10.18
C ASN A 18 2.82 5.16 9.79
N GLY A 19 2.90 4.29 8.81
CA GLY A 19 4.15 3.75 8.30
C GLY A 19 4.43 4.23 6.88
N ARG A 20 5.74 4.23 6.56
CA ARG A 20 6.24 4.49 5.20
C ARG A 20 7.03 3.29 4.73
N LEU A 21 7.10 3.11 3.42
CA LEU A 21 7.94 2.07 2.84
C LEU A 21 9.42 2.39 3.09
N HIS A 22 10.16 1.36 3.47
CA HIS A 22 11.61 1.45 3.68
C HIS A 22 12.34 1.72 2.36
N TRP A 23 13.55 2.34 2.44
CA TRP A 23 14.36 2.64 1.26
C TRP A 23 14.72 1.39 0.44
N SER A 24 14.74 0.21 1.04
CA SER A 24 14.98 -1.05 0.33
C SER A 24 13.95 -1.35 -0.76
N SER A 25 12.77 -0.71 -0.73
CA SER A 25 11.77 -0.82 -1.81
C SER A 25 12.30 -0.28 -3.14
N ILE A 26 13.22 0.66 -3.10
CA ILE A 26 13.78 1.33 -4.29
C ILE A 26 15.21 0.92 -4.62
N TRP A 27 15.78 -0.05 -3.89
CA TRP A 27 17.19 -0.42 -4.10
C TRP A 27 17.49 -0.88 -5.53
N LYS A 28 16.52 -1.53 -6.20
CA LYS A 28 16.63 -1.91 -7.62
C LYS A 28 16.79 -0.69 -8.52
N TYR A 29 15.96 0.34 -8.31
CA TYR A 29 16.07 1.60 -9.07
C TYR A 29 17.38 2.31 -8.81
N ILE A 30 17.85 2.32 -7.56
CA ILE A 30 19.13 2.91 -7.18
C ILE A 30 20.28 2.15 -7.86
N PHE A 31 20.28 0.82 -7.80
CA PHE A 31 21.34 -0.01 -8.39
C PHE A 31 21.43 0.20 -9.90
N TRP A 32 20.32 0.10 -10.63
CA TRP A 32 20.29 0.32 -12.08
C TRP A 32 20.63 1.76 -12.46
N SER A 33 20.20 2.74 -11.68
CA SER A 33 20.55 4.15 -11.87
C SER A 33 22.05 4.35 -11.77
N TRP A 34 22.71 3.87 -10.71
CA TRP A 34 24.15 3.95 -10.51
C TRP A 34 24.93 3.22 -11.62
N LEU A 35 24.49 2.03 -12.00
CA LEU A 35 25.11 1.27 -13.09
C LEU A 35 25.08 2.04 -14.41
N MET A 36 23.95 2.65 -14.75
CA MET A 36 23.81 3.44 -15.98
C MET A 36 24.61 4.76 -15.92
N VAL A 37 24.59 5.44 -14.79
CA VAL A 37 25.32 6.71 -14.64
C VAL A 37 26.83 6.45 -14.72
N ILE A 38 27.35 5.50 -13.95
CA ILE A 38 28.79 5.20 -13.95
C ILE A 38 29.22 4.62 -15.31
N GLY A 39 28.46 3.67 -15.84
CA GLY A 39 28.76 3.05 -17.15
C GLY A 39 28.71 4.06 -18.29
N GLY A 40 27.71 4.94 -18.32
CA GLY A 40 27.57 5.98 -19.33
C GLY A 40 28.69 7.01 -19.27
N LEU A 41 29.07 7.47 -18.08
CA LEU A 41 30.19 8.39 -17.90
C LEU A 41 31.54 7.76 -18.22
N ALA A 42 31.76 6.50 -17.80
CA ALA A 42 32.98 5.77 -18.14
C ALA A 42 33.12 5.55 -19.65
N ALA A 43 32.03 5.18 -20.33
CA ALA A 43 32.03 5.04 -21.79
C ALA A 43 32.31 6.38 -22.49
N ALA A 44 31.67 7.47 -22.07
CA ALA A 44 31.89 8.81 -22.61
C ALA A 44 33.35 9.24 -22.42
N GLY A 45 33.90 9.04 -21.22
CA GLY A 45 35.30 9.37 -20.91
C GLY A 45 36.29 8.55 -21.72
N ALA A 46 36.06 7.24 -21.88
CA ALA A 46 36.89 6.37 -22.72
C ALA A 46 36.86 6.81 -24.20
N CYS A 47 35.67 7.07 -24.76
CA CYS A 47 35.54 7.54 -26.15
C CYS A 47 36.23 8.88 -26.38
N TYR A 48 36.13 9.79 -25.42
CA TYR A 48 36.85 11.07 -25.46
C TYR A 48 38.39 10.89 -25.44
N TYR A 49 38.91 10.03 -24.56
CA TYR A 49 40.33 9.73 -24.43
C TYR A 49 40.90 9.10 -25.71
N TYR A 50 40.18 8.15 -26.33
CA TYR A 50 40.64 7.49 -27.58
C TYR A 50 40.34 8.30 -28.84
N LYS A 51 39.91 9.57 -28.69
CA LYS A 51 39.55 10.45 -29.82
C LYS A 51 38.58 9.79 -30.83
N GLN A 52 37.67 9.02 -30.34
CA GLN A 52 36.57 8.46 -31.10
C GLN A 52 35.62 9.56 -31.57
N GLN A 53 34.71 9.21 -32.50
CA GLN A 53 33.72 10.17 -33.01
C GLN A 53 32.89 10.76 -31.84
N ASP A 54 32.66 12.06 -31.88
CA ASP A 54 31.91 12.80 -30.83
C ASP A 54 30.51 12.22 -30.54
N VAL A 55 29.90 11.53 -31.52
CA VAL A 55 28.63 10.85 -31.40
C VAL A 55 28.61 9.82 -30.26
N TYR A 56 29.70 9.07 -30.07
CA TYR A 56 29.78 8.07 -28.99
C TYR A 56 29.90 8.72 -27.61
N VAL A 57 30.52 9.88 -27.52
CA VAL A 57 30.59 10.66 -26.27
C VAL A 57 29.20 11.14 -25.88
N TYR A 58 28.44 11.70 -26.85
CA TYR A 58 27.06 12.12 -26.60
C TYR A 58 26.16 10.94 -26.21
N LEU A 59 26.34 9.78 -26.82
CA LEU A 59 25.58 8.57 -26.47
C LEU A 59 25.82 8.16 -25.03
N GLY A 60 27.07 8.18 -24.55
CA GLY A 60 27.41 7.91 -23.14
C GLY A 60 26.75 8.90 -22.16
N ILE A 61 26.71 10.19 -22.52
CA ILE A 61 26.04 11.22 -21.72
C ILE A 61 24.52 10.97 -21.66
N VAL A 62 23.90 10.61 -22.77
CA VAL A 62 22.46 10.28 -22.81
C VAL A 62 22.13 9.09 -21.92
N VAL A 63 22.95 8.03 -21.93
CA VAL A 63 22.78 6.86 -21.05
C VAL A 63 22.89 7.27 -19.57
N ALA A 64 23.86 8.11 -19.22
CA ALA A 64 24.01 8.63 -17.87
C ALA A 64 22.79 9.47 -17.42
N ALA A 65 22.28 10.32 -18.32
CA ALA A 65 21.08 11.12 -18.05
C ALA A 65 19.82 10.25 -17.82
N LEU A 66 19.64 9.19 -18.62
CA LEU A 66 18.56 8.22 -18.41
C LEU A 66 18.69 7.51 -17.06
N GLY A 67 19.90 7.13 -16.65
CA GLY A 67 20.17 6.56 -15.33
C GLY A 67 19.73 7.49 -14.20
N LEU A 68 20.01 8.79 -14.33
CA LEU A 68 19.61 9.82 -13.37
C LEU A 68 18.08 9.93 -13.25
N ILE A 69 17.39 9.92 -14.38
CA ILE A 69 15.91 9.96 -14.44
C ILE A 69 15.31 8.75 -13.71
N ILE A 70 15.84 7.54 -13.94
CA ILE A 70 15.39 6.32 -13.26
C ILE A 70 15.55 6.44 -11.74
N GLY A 71 16.68 6.98 -11.28
CA GLY A 71 16.93 7.22 -9.86
C GLY A 71 15.93 8.20 -9.22
N ILE A 72 15.62 9.28 -9.92
CA ILE A 72 14.63 10.29 -9.48
C ILE A 72 13.23 9.66 -9.39
N ILE A 73 12.82 8.91 -10.41
CA ILE A 73 11.53 8.21 -10.44
C ILE A 73 11.42 7.26 -9.24
N GLY A 74 12.45 6.43 -8.99
CA GLY A 74 12.47 5.54 -7.84
C GLY A 74 12.27 6.28 -6.51
N ARG A 75 12.94 7.44 -6.35
CA ARG A 75 12.82 8.26 -5.14
C ARG A 75 11.41 8.85 -4.96
N ILE A 76 10.79 9.28 -6.04
CA ILE A 76 9.41 9.80 -6.02
C ILE A 76 8.41 8.67 -5.67
N VAL A 77 8.56 7.47 -6.26
CA VAL A 77 7.73 6.29 -5.96
C VAL A 77 7.71 6.02 -4.46
N ARG A 78 8.88 5.95 -3.82
CA ARG A 78 8.98 5.72 -2.38
C ARG A 78 8.26 6.77 -1.54
N THR A 79 8.42 8.04 -1.90
CA THR A 79 7.87 9.16 -1.11
C THR A 79 6.34 9.20 -1.15
N ARG A 80 5.73 8.59 -2.17
CA ARG A 80 4.29 8.62 -2.40
C ARG A 80 3.54 7.40 -1.88
N SER A 81 4.24 6.33 -1.49
CA SER A 81 3.63 5.13 -0.91
C SER A 81 3.60 5.25 0.60
N GLU A 82 2.42 5.29 1.16
CA GLU A 82 2.16 5.40 2.61
C GLU A 82 1.09 4.38 3.01
N PHE A 83 1.19 3.85 4.25
CA PHE A 83 0.14 3.03 4.83
C PHE A 83 -0.18 3.50 6.25
N ALA A 84 -1.41 3.31 6.67
CA ALA A 84 -1.86 3.63 8.01
C ALA A 84 -2.74 2.51 8.58
N ILE A 85 -2.63 2.33 9.89
CA ILE A 85 -3.51 1.49 10.69
C ILE A 85 -4.35 2.43 11.53
N THR A 86 -5.65 2.41 11.31
CA THR A 86 -6.58 3.21 12.08
C THR A 86 -7.29 2.36 13.14
N SER A 87 -8.21 2.96 13.84
CA SER A 87 -9.04 2.24 14.81
C SER A 87 -10.01 1.24 14.15
N THR A 88 -10.37 1.40 12.86
CA THR A 88 -11.42 0.63 12.19
C THR A 88 -10.93 -0.12 10.95
N ARG A 89 -9.93 0.39 10.25
CA ARG A 89 -9.45 -0.15 8.97
C ARG A 89 -7.93 -0.02 8.79
N PHE A 90 -7.40 -0.84 7.90
CA PHE A 90 -6.06 -0.69 7.33
C PHE A 90 -6.19 0.07 6.02
N ILE A 91 -5.37 1.11 5.83
CA ILE A 91 -5.38 1.95 4.63
C ILE A 91 -3.99 1.92 4.03
N GLN A 92 -3.89 1.59 2.74
CA GLN A 92 -2.66 1.70 1.96
C GLN A 92 -2.90 2.56 0.73
N LYS A 93 -1.98 3.45 0.47
CA LYS A 93 -1.95 4.29 -0.72
C LYS A 93 -0.65 4.07 -1.46
N ASP A 94 -0.77 3.70 -2.73
CA ASP A 94 0.35 3.52 -3.65
C ASP A 94 0.16 4.36 -4.91
N GLY A 95 1.29 4.72 -5.53
CA GLY A 95 1.32 5.35 -6.84
C GLY A 95 1.56 6.85 -6.84
N ILE A 96 1.98 7.35 -8.02
CA ILE A 96 2.31 8.76 -8.29
C ILE A 96 1.27 9.38 -9.20
N PHE A 97 1.12 8.82 -10.40
CA PHE A 97 0.17 9.28 -11.42
C PHE A 97 -1.16 8.55 -11.30
N ASN A 98 -1.10 7.23 -11.12
CA ASN A 98 -2.27 6.41 -10.84
C ASN A 98 -2.28 6.07 -9.36
N ILE A 99 -3.18 6.71 -8.61
CA ILE A 99 -3.32 6.49 -7.17
C ILE A 99 -4.17 5.24 -6.99
N LYS A 100 -3.56 4.20 -6.40
CA LYS A 100 -4.27 3.03 -5.94
C LYS A 100 -4.42 3.11 -4.42
N MET A 101 -5.65 3.14 -3.95
CA MET A 101 -5.98 3.11 -2.53
C MET A 101 -6.64 1.77 -2.21
N THR A 102 -6.14 1.13 -1.19
CA THR A 102 -6.69 -0.13 -0.68
C THR A 102 -7.07 0.08 0.77
N GLU A 103 -8.32 -0.15 1.11
CA GLU A 103 -8.87 -0.08 2.46
C GLU A 103 -9.39 -1.46 2.86
N ILE A 104 -8.96 -1.96 4.00
CA ILE A 104 -9.37 -3.26 4.51
C ILE A 104 -9.90 -3.05 5.93
N PRO A 105 -11.21 -3.24 6.16
CA PRO A 105 -11.78 -3.19 7.50
C PRO A 105 -11.11 -4.23 8.41
N LEU A 106 -10.70 -3.84 9.62
CA LEU A 106 -10.00 -4.73 10.55
C LEU A 106 -10.86 -5.95 10.93
N GLN A 107 -12.17 -5.82 10.92
CA GLN A 107 -13.13 -6.90 11.20
C GLN A 107 -13.11 -8.01 10.14
N ARG A 108 -12.63 -7.71 8.92
CA ARG A 108 -12.51 -8.68 7.82
C ARG A 108 -11.16 -9.37 7.76
N ILE A 109 -10.20 -8.98 8.61
CA ILE A 109 -8.87 -9.56 8.64
C ILE A 109 -8.90 -10.77 9.59
N GLU A 110 -8.64 -11.95 9.05
CA GLU A 110 -8.60 -13.21 9.80
C GLU A 110 -7.19 -13.56 10.24
N THR A 111 -6.22 -13.34 9.35
CA THR A 111 -4.84 -13.72 9.61
C THR A 111 -3.87 -12.64 9.16
N VAL A 112 -2.85 -12.42 10.00
CA VAL A 112 -1.75 -11.48 9.70
C VAL A 112 -0.45 -12.26 9.71
N ASN A 113 0.07 -12.52 8.52
CA ASN A 113 1.36 -13.18 8.31
C ASN A 113 2.46 -12.14 8.12
N TYR A 114 3.70 -12.49 8.44
CA TYR A 114 4.85 -11.69 8.04
C TYR A 114 5.94 -12.58 7.47
N TYR A 115 6.63 -12.06 6.47
CA TYR A 115 7.73 -12.76 5.80
C TYR A 115 8.95 -11.85 5.78
N GLN A 116 10.09 -12.45 6.06
CA GLN A 116 11.40 -11.80 5.98
C GLN A 116 12.39 -12.72 5.29
N THR A 117 13.01 -12.23 4.22
CA THR A 117 14.21 -12.87 3.67
C THR A 117 15.43 -12.53 4.53
N ILE A 118 16.52 -13.27 4.37
CA ILE A 118 17.78 -13.03 5.11
C ILE A 118 18.24 -11.59 4.93
N TRP A 119 18.21 -11.07 3.70
CA TRP A 119 18.58 -9.68 3.39
C TRP A 119 17.63 -8.66 4.02
N GLN A 120 16.35 -8.92 3.99
CA GLN A 120 15.36 -8.05 4.62
C GLN A 120 15.52 -8.03 6.14
N ARG A 121 15.91 -9.16 6.74
CA ARG A 121 16.18 -9.25 8.17
C ARG A 121 17.39 -8.40 8.56
N MET A 122 18.48 -8.42 7.77
CA MET A 122 19.64 -7.56 7.99
C MET A 122 19.30 -6.07 7.88
N LEU A 123 18.37 -5.71 6.99
CA LEU A 123 17.91 -4.33 6.77
C LEU A 123 16.77 -3.91 7.72
N GLY A 124 16.31 -4.79 8.61
CA GLY A 124 15.19 -4.51 9.51
C GLY A 124 13.83 -4.36 8.82
N THR A 125 13.70 -4.88 7.58
CA THR A 125 12.50 -4.77 6.76
C THR A 125 11.81 -6.11 6.57
N GLY A 126 10.60 -6.10 6.03
CA GLY A 126 9.87 -7.32 5.70
C GLY A 126 8.58 -7.03 4.94
N CYS A 127 7.84 -8.11 4.68
CA CYS A 127 6.54 -8.07 4.07
C CYS A 127 5.49 -8.49 5.11
N VAL A 128 4.39 -7.77 5.18
CA VAL A 128 3.22 -8.16 5.98
C VAL A 128 2.09 -8.49 5.02
N GLU A 129 1.49 -9.65 5.23
CA GLU A 129 0.34 -10.13 4.47
C GLU A 129 -0.89 -10.14 5.36
N LEU A 130 -1.93 -9.46 4.91
CA LEU A 130 -3.24 -9.42 5.53
C LEU A 130 -4.16 -10.36 4.75
N VAL A 131 -4.66 -11.40 5.40
CA VAL A 131 -5.61 -12.34 4.80
C VAL A 131 -6.99 -12.01 5.35
N GLY A 132 -7.88 -11.66 4.43
CA GLY A 132 -9.27 -11.32 4.74
C GLY A 132 -10.22 -12.49 4.60
N SER A 133 -11.42 -12.34 5.15
CA SER A 133 -12.54 -13.27 4.98
C SER A 133 -12.86 -13.44 3.50
N GLY A 134 -12.86 -14.69 3.04
CA GLY A 134 -13.05 -15.02 1.61
C GLY A 134 -11.76 -15.28 0.84
N GLY A 135 -10.61 -15.44 1.53
CA GLY A 135 -9.35 -15.85 0.91
C GLY A 135 -8.61 -14.74 0.14
N THR A 136 -9.08 -13.51 0.19
CA THR A 136 -8.36 -12.38 -0.40
C THR A 136 -7.14 -12.04 0.44
N SER A 137 -5.94 -12.08 -0.16
CA SER A 137 -4.71 -11.66 0.50
C SER A 137 -4.22 -10.32 -0.03
N HIS A 138 -3.77 -9.47 0.89
CA HIS A 138 -3.15 -8.20 0.57
C HIS A 138 -1.76 -8.13 1.18
N GLN A 139 -0.74 -7.95 0.33
CA GLN A 139 0.65 -7.93 0.75
C GLN A 139 1.21 -6.51 0.72
N VAL A 140 1.79 -6.10 1.82
CA VAL A 140 2.52 -4.83 1.95
C VAL A 140 4.00 -5.13 2.05
N HIS A 141 4.75 -4.74 1.02
CA HIS A 141 6.18 -5.02 0.91
C HIS A 141 7.05 -3.93 1.53
N CYS A 142 8.24 -4.31 1.98
CA CYS A 142 9.29 -3.39 2.46
C CYS A 142 8.86 -2.46 3.59
N ILE A 143 8.14 -3.03 4.57
CA ILE A 143 7.76 -2.32 5.80
C ILE A 143 8.94 -2.32 6.77
N GLU A 144 9.15 -1.18 7.44
CA GLU A 144 10.05 -1.10 8.60
C GLU A 144 9.43 -1.82 9.80
N HIS A 145 10.23 -2.60 10.50
CA HIS A 145 9.82 -3.34 11.70
C HIS A 145 8.52 -4.16 11.55
N PRO A 146 8.44 -5.13 10.63
CA PRO A 146 7.21 -5.84 10.30
C PRO A 146 6.56 -6.53 11.50
N ILE A 147 7.38 -6.97 12.48
CA ILE A 147 6.91 -7.58 13.73
C ILE A 147 6.10 -6.59 14.58
N GLN A 148 6.54 -5.32 14.62
CA GLN A 148 5.81 -4.28 15.35
C GLN A 148 4.50 -3.95 14.66
N VAL A 149 4.53 -3.81 13.33
CA VAL A 149 3.32 -3.56 12.51
C VAL A 149 2.30 -4.69 12.71
N ARG A 150 2.74 -5.97 12.65
CA ARG A 150 1.89 -7.11 12.92
C ARG A 150 1.25 -7.03 14.32
N LYS A 151 2.05 -6.74 15.36
CA LYS A 151 1.53 -6.58 16.73
C LYS A 151 0.48 -5.46 16.82
N MET A 152 0.71 -4.34 16.15
CA MET A 152 -0.23 -3.21 16.13
C MET A 152 -1.53 -3.56 15.41
N VAL A 153 -1.46 -4.25 14.26
CA VAL A 153 -2.67 -4.72 13.56
C VAL A 153 -3.47 -5.66 14.46
N LEU A 154 -2.83 -6.66 15.07
CA LEU A 154 -3.50 -7.60 15.97
C LEU A 154 -4.11 -6.91 17.18
N SER A 155 -3.40 -5.95 17.79
CA SER A 155 -3.95 -5.18 18.92
C SER A 155 -5.15 -4.34 18.51
N ALA A 156 -5.14 -3.78 17.29
CA ALA A 156 -6.26 -3.01 16.76
C ALA A 156 -7.48 -3.90 16.47
N ILE A 157 -7.27 -5.12 15.95
CA ILE A 157 -8.32 -6.12 15.72
C ILE A 157 -8.97 -6.52 17.08
N ASN A 158 -8.14 -6.87 18.06
CA ASN A 158 -8.64 -7.27 19.38
C ASN A 158 -9.43 -6.14 20.06
N ALA A 159 -8.96 -4.89 19.99
CA ALA A 159 -9.67 -3.74 20.54
C ALA A 159 -11.04 -3.53 19.89
N ASN A 160 -11.16 -3.76 18.58
CA ASN A 160 -12.43 -3.66 17.87
C ASN A 160 -13.37 -4.81 18.22
N THR A 161 -12.86 -6.03 18.35
CA THR A 161 -13.66 -7.19 18.77
C THR A 161 -14.25 -6.98 20.17
N VAL A 162 -13.43 -6.49 21.11
CA VAL A 162 -13.91 -6.17 22.46
C VAL A 162 -14.97 -5.06 22.42
N LYS A 163 -14.77 -4.02 21.61
CA LYS A 163 -15.74 -2.93 21.47
C LYS A 163 -17.07 -3.39 20.87
N SER A 164 -17.06 -4.29 19.89
CA SER A 164 -18.27 -4.85 19.28
C SER A 164 -19.04 -5.77 20.24
N VAL A 165 -18.34 -6.47 21.13
CA VAL A 165 -18.97 -7.33 22.15
C VAL A 165 -19.62 -6.49 23.27
N LEU A 166 -18.96 -5.39 23.67
CA LEU A 166 -19.46 -4.51 24.74
C LEU A 166 -20.60 -3.58 24.29
N HIS A 167 -20.65 -3.25 23.00
CA HIS A 167 -21.72 -2.44 22.40
C HIS A 167 -22.23 -3.18 21.15
N PRO A 168 -23.06 -4.21 21.33
CA PRO A 168 -23.69 -4.87 20.18
C PRO A 168 -24.52 -3.82 19.42
N THR A 169 -24.20 -3.64 18.16
CA THR A 169 -25.04 -2.83 17.24
C THR A 169 -26.45 -3.43 17.33
N PRO A 170 -27.51 -2.64 17.57
CA PRO A 170 -28.86 -3.18 17.57
C PRO A 170 -29.08 -3.89 16.24
N THR A 171 -29.38 -5.19 16.33
CA THR A 171 -29.80 -5.99 15.18
C THR A 171 -30.95 -5.25 14.52
N PRO A 172 -30.93 -5.01 13.19
CA PRO A 172 -32.09 -4.43 12.53
C PRO A 172 -33.28 -5.32 12.87
N GLU A 173 -34.28 -4.72 13.52
CA GLU A 173 -35.53 -5.37 13.88
C GLU A 173 -36.08 -6.06 12.62
N PRO A 174 -36.50 -7.31 12.69
CA PRO A 174 -37.08 -7.98 11.53
C PRO A 174 -38.22 -7.11 10.99
N GLN A 175 -38.06 -6.58 9.81
CA GLN A 175 -39.11 -5.84 9.14
C GLN A 175 -40.35 -6.76 9.11
N GLU A 176 -41.37 -6.37 9.85
CA GLU A 176 -42.67 -6.99 9.85
C GLU A 176 -43.11 -7.14 8.37
N PRO A 177 -43.42 -8.32 7.89
CA PRO A 177 -43.80 -8.49 6.50
C PRO A 177 -44.99 -7.56 6.19
N ALA A 178 -44.80 -6.74 5.16
CA ALA A 178 -45.83 -5.81 4.70
C ALA A 178 -47.18 -6.54 4.60
N PRO A 179 -48.29 -5.96 5.08
CA PRO A 179 -49.59 -6.60 5.07
C PRO A 179 -49.92 -7.01 3.64
N THR A 180 -50.21 -8.32 3.47
CA THR A 180 -50.63 -8.92 2.21
C THR A 180 -51.90 -8.16 1.73
N PRO A 181 -51.92 -7.62 0.51
CA PRO A 181 -53.12 -6.97 -0.01
C PRO A 181 -54.29 -8.00 0.01
N ALA A 182 -55.40 -7.56 0.59
CA ALA A 182 -56.61 -8.35 0.66
C ALA A 182 -57.04 -8.80 -0.75
N PRO A 183 -57.58 -10.05 -0.90
CA PRO A 183 -58.02 -10.49 -2.20
C PRO A 183 -59.17 -9.62 -2.70
N GLU A 184 -58.98 -9.09 -3.89
CA GLU A 184 -59.99 -8.30 -4.61
C GLU A 184 -61.22 -9.18 -4.89
N ALA A 185 -62.39 -8.73 -4.43
CA ALA A 185 -63.63 -9.43 -4.63
C ALA A 185 -64.00 -9.48 -6.13
N PRO A 186 -64.55 -10.61 -6.63
CA PRO A 186 -64.88 -10.73 -8.04
C PRO A 186 -66.03 -9.76 -8.40
N ALA A 187 -65.77 -8.94 -9.42
CA ALA A 187 -66.77 -8.07 -10.01
C ALA A 187 -67.96 -8.92 -10.54
N ALA A 188 -69.15 -8.63 -10.02
CA ALA A 188 -70.38 -9.19 -10.53
C ALA A 188 -70.64 -8.65 -11.94
N THR A 189 -70.78 -9.58 -12.88
CA THR A 189 -71.32 -9.33 -14.22
C THR A 189 -72.81 -9.19 -14.16
N GLU A 190 -73.32 -8.05 -14.62
CA GLU A 190 -74.66 -7.92 -15.29
C GLU A 190 -74.44 -7.21 -16.63
#